data_92bb0a66c21f44adfaf5ec044d8457c4
#
_entry.id   92bb0a66c21f44adfaf5ec044d8457c4
#
_cell.length_a   1.000
_cell.length_b   1.000
_cell.length_c   1.000
_cell.angle_alpha   90.00
_cell.angle_beta   90.00
_cell.angle_gamma   90.00
#
_symmetry.space_group_name_H-M   'P 1'
#
loop_
_entity.id
_entity.type
_entity.pdbx_description
1 polymer ?
#
loop_
_entity_poly.entity_id
_entity_poly.type
_entity_poly.pdbx_seq_one_letter_code
_entity_poly.pdbx_strand_id
1 'polypeptide(L)'
;MIQNKYLRSRSPVSHLAARSEQMMRGYSEQSSSSCAQTKLRFVNPRSGFTLVELLVAIAIFAVLSLLGWKIFDYLLKVRDRNAQHEVQLFELQDAYQQILRDTLQIIPLSANQGGQLRPALELDNQVLHFSKAGVTDPLKQGLSPFERIEYRYDPDQKKLYRLKYSNLNTSNREQPLSSTLLSQVEQFQIMVLTPQEVIKWPEINIDPTKPEEFRKLPKGIKIQLTVAGVSYEWIYSLNQGDLSLSNKGVG
;
A
#
# COMPACT_ATOMS: atom_id res chain seq x y z
N MET A 1 15.80 -15.61 -39.97
CA MET A 1 14.86 -15.23 -41.00
C MET A 1 13.44 -15.55 -40.50
N ILE A 2 12.87 -14.70 -39.66
CA ILE A 2 11.44 -14.71 -39.32
C ILE A 2 11.06 -13.25 -39.03
N GLN A 3 10.17 -12.74 -39.87
CA GLN A 3 9.74 -11.32 -39.86
C GLN A 3 8.77 -11.03 -38.73
N ASN A 4 9.00 -9.91 -38.07
CA ASN A 4 8.14 -9.31 -37.06
C ASN A 4 7.06 -8.46 -37.75
N LYS A 5 5.78 -8.87 -37.62
CA LYS A 5 4.63 -8.16 -38.17
C LYS A 5 4.01 -7.27 -37.09
N TYR A 6 4.32 -5.97 -37.15
CA TYR A 6 3.67 -4.95 -36.32
C TYR A 6 2.22 -4.75 -36.77
N LEU A 7 1.27 -5.05 -35.89
CA LEU A 7 -0.13 -4.67 -36.02
C LEU A 7 -0.34 -3.27 -35.42
N ARG A 8 -0.56 -2.34 -36.31
CA ARG A 8 -0.92 -0.94 -36.05
C ARG A 8 -2.41 -0.86 -35.78
N SER A 9 -2.85 -0.67 -34.51
CA SER A 9 -4.24 -0.37 -34.19
C SER A 9 -4.53 1.12 -34.49
N ARG A 10 -5.43 1.33 -35.44
CA ARG A 10 -6.01 2.64 -35.78
C ARG A 10 -7.13 2.95 -34.79
N SER A 11 -7.05 4.06 -34.11
CA SER A 11 -8.13 4.65 -33.32
C SER A 11 -9.21 5.30 -34.23
N PRO A 12 -10.51 5.10 -33.98
CA PRO A 12 -11.59 5.72 -34.72
C PRO A 12 -12.05 7.01 -34.04
N VAL A 13 -11.40 8.13 -34.31
CA VAL A 13 -11.87 9.46 -33.90
C VAL A 13 -11.74 10.44 -35.09
N SER A 14 -12.45 10.16 -36.19
CA SER A 14 -12.51 11.11 -37.31
C SER A 14 -13.85 11.17 -38.04
N HIS A 15 -14.98 10.80 -37.40
CA HIS A 15 -16.29 10.84 -38.05
C HIS A 15 -17.33 11.79 -37.38
N LEU A 16 -16.97 12.67 -36.48
CA LEU A 16 -17.91 13.60 -35.82
C LEU A 16 -17.75 15.08 -36.21
N ALA A 17 -16.78 15.43 -37.05
CA ALA A 17 -16.54 16.81 -37.47
C ALA A 17 -17.19 17.22 -38.81
N ALA A 18 -17.84 16.32 -39.51
CA ALA A 18 -18.38 16.59 -40.86
C ALA A 18 -19.90 16.81 -40.91
N ARG A 19 -20.60 16.90 -39.78
CA ARG A 19 -22.07 16.99 -39.74
C ARG A 19 -22.62 18.36 -39.25
N SER A 20 -21.79 19.31 -38.90
CA SER A 20 -22.23 20.64 -38.42
C SER A 20 -22.15 21.76 -39.43
N GLU A 21 -21.57 21.54 -40.62
CA GLU A 21 -21.44 22.62 -41.62
C GLU A 21 -22.51 22.61 -42.73
N GLN A 22 -23.43 21.67 -42.74
CA GLN A 22 -24.49 21.62 -43.79
C GLN A 22 -25.87 22.15 -43.36
N MET A 23 -26.00 22.74 -42.19
CA MET A 23 -27.29 23.26 -41.68
C MET A 23 -27.42 24.78 -41.64
N MET A 24 -26.47 25.54 -42.19
CA MET A 24 -26.48 27.00 -42.19
C MET A 24 -26.45 27.64 -43.58
N ARG A 25 -26.94 26.96 -44.60
CA ARG A 25 -27.21 27.60 -45.94
C ARG A 25 -28.60 27.28 -46.40
N GLY A 26 -29.55 28.09 -45.95
CA GLY A 26 -30.93 27.92 -46.48
C GLY A 26 -31.96 28.80 -45.81
N TYR A 27 -31.67 30.05 -45.54
CA TYR A 27 -32.69 31.05 -45.25
C TYR A 27 -32.19 32.44 -45.64
N SER A 28 -32.23 32.74 -46.92
CA SER A 28 -32.28 34.10 -47.41
C SER A 28 -33.20 34.09 -48.64
N GLU A 29 -34.29 34.78 -48.50
CA GLU A 29 -35.08 35.46 -49.48
C GLU A 29 -36.60 35.34 -49.28
N GLN A 30 -37.21 36.51 -49.31
CA GLN A 30 -38.60 36.90 -49.48
C GLN A 30 -39.36 37.12 -48.14
N SER A 31 -39.59 38.37 -47.75
CA SER A 31 -40.61 39.24 -48.38
C SER A 31 -40.62 40.62 -47.75
N SER A 32 -40.52 41.61 -48.57
CA SER A 32 -40.83 43.02 -48.31
C SER A 32 -42.33 43.14 -48.10
N SER A 33 -42.79 43.43 -46.91
CA SER A 33 -44.10 44.06 -46.66
C SER A 33 -43.96 45.15 -45.63
N SER A 34 -44.18 46.35 -46.11
CA SER A 34 -44.39 47.63 -45.41
C SER A 34 -45.40 47.45 -44.27
N CYS A 35 -44.95 47.60 -43.02
CA CYS A 35 -45.86 47.84 -41.93
C CYS A 35 -45.31 48.87 -41.01
N ALA A 36 -46.20 49.85 -40.71
CA ALA A 36 -46.01 51.11 -39.99
C ALA A 36 -45.08 50.98 -38.77
N GLN A 37 -44.06 51.81 -38.69
CA GLN A 37 -43.22 51.98 -37.51
C GLN A 37 -44.03 52.67 -36.40
N THR A 38 -44.69 51.91 -35.56
CA THR A 38 -45.09 52.40 -34.25
C THR A 38 -43.85 52.49 -33.39
N LYS A 39 -43.30 53.69 -33.27
CA LYS A 39 -42.16 54.02 -32.42
C LYS A 39 -42.57 53.80 -30.94
N LEU A 40 -42.53 52.62 -30.44
CA LEU A 40 -42.58 52.35 -29.00
C LEU A 40 -41.32 52.98 -28.39
N ARG A 41 -41.50 54.20 -27.84
CA ARG A 41 -40.51 54.79 -26.93
C ARG A 41 -40.43 53.86 -25.67
N PHE A 42 -39.50 52.96 -25.65
CA PHE A 42 -39.06 52.41 -24.41
C PHE A 42 -38.44 53.56 -23.59
N VAL A 43 -39.27 54.15 -22.73
CA VAL A 43 -38.76 54.96 -21.64
C VAL A 43 -38.03 54.01 -20.72
N ASN A 44 -36.70 53.93 -20.86
CA ASN A 44 -35.87 53.30 -19.86
C ASN A 44 -35.99 54.13 -18.58
N PRO A 45 -36.69 53.68 -17.54
CA PRO A 45 -36.58 54.31 -16.25
C PRO A 45 -35.14 54.08 -15.80
N ARG A 46 -34.27 55.08 -15.88
CA ARG A 46 -32.98 55.09 -15.17
C ARG A 46 -33.31 55.18 -13.69
N SER A 47 -33.74 54.06 -13.10
CA SER A 47 -33.78 53.91 -11.65
C SER A 47 -32.33 53.87 -11.16
N GLY A 48 -31.85 54.97 -10.63
CA GLY A 48 -30.57 55.01 -9.93
C GLY A 48 -30.65 54.09 -8.70
N PHE A 49 -29.60 53.31 -8.45
CA PHE A 49 -29.48 52.52 -7.23
C PHE A 49 -29.57 53.44 -6.01
N THR A 50 -30.41 53.08 -5.06
CA THR A 50 -30.47 53.77 -3.78
C THR A 50 -29.29 53.39 -2.91
N LEU A 51 -28.81 54.30 -2.07
CA LEU A 51 -27.72 54.06 -1.13
C LEU A 51 -28.06 52.91 -0.18
N VAL A 52 -29.34 52.73 0.15
CA VAL A 52 -29.86 51.67 1.01
C VAL A 52 -29.72 50.31 0.33
N GLU A 53 -30.06 50.18 -0.95
CA GLU A 53 -29.88 48.91 -1.69
C GLU A 53 -28.43 48.48 -1.74
N LEU A 54 -27.49 49.45 -1.94
CA LEU A 54 -26.07 49.15 -1.91
C LEU A 54 -25.60 48.63 -0.54
N LEU A 55 -26.04 49.26 0.55
CA LEU A 55 -25.71 48.86 1.91
C LEU A 55 -26.25 47.46 2.23
N VAL A 56 -27.48 47.18 1.84
CA VAL A 56 -28.07 45.83 2.04
C VAL A 56 -27.33 44.77 1.23
N ALA A 57 -26.97 45.07 -0.02
CA ALA A 57 -26.20 44.15 -0.86
C ALA A 57 -24.82 43.83 -0.24
N ILE A 58 -24.10 44.85 0.24
CA ILE A 58 -22.81 44.67 0.92
C ILE A 58 -22.97 43.85 2.21
N ALA A 59 -24.01 44.11 3.00
CA ALA A 59 -24.28 43.37 4.23
C ALA A 59 -24.55 41.88 3.94
N ILE A 60 -25.39 41.57 2.94
CA ILE A 60 -25.65 40.20 2.52
C ILE A 60 -24.37 39.53 2.01
N PHE A 61 -23.59 40.23 1.17
CA PHE A 61 -22.34 39.73 0.66
C PHE A 61 -21.34 39.43 1.78
N ALA A 62 -21.24 40.30 2.79
CA ALA A 62 -20.36 40.08 3.94
C ALA A 62 -20.76 38.82 4.73
N VAL A 63 -22.05 38.60 4.99
CA VAL A 63 -22.56 37.39 5.67
C VAL A 63 -22.27 36.17 4.84
N LEU A 64 -22.52 36.15 3.53
CA LEU A 64 -22.25 35.03 2.65
C LEU A 64 -20.73 34.69 2.61
N SER A 65 -19.90 35.74 2.57
CA SER A 65 -18.44 35.59 2.59
C SER A 65 -17.95 34.93 3.90
N LEU A 66 -18.49 35.35 5.03
CA LEU A 66 -18.17 34.74 6.33
C LEU A 66 -18.59 33.26 6.40
N LEU A 67 -19.76 32.93 5.88
CA LEU A 67 -20.24 31.53 5.81
C LEU A 67 -19.37 30.71 4.88
N GLY A 68 -19.01 31.25 3.71
CA GLY A 68 -18.11 30.61 2.76
C GLY A 68 -16.74 30.30 3.37
N TRP A 69 -16.18 31.22 4.14
CA TRP A 69 -14.91 31.02 4.83
C TRP A 69 -14.97 29.89 5.86
N LYS A 70 -16.06 29.81 6.64
CA LYS A 70 -16.24 28.72 7.62
C LYS A 70 -16.31 27.34 6.95
N ILE A 71 -17.02 27.24 5.83
CA ILE A 71 -17.11 25.99 5.06
C ILE A 71 -15.74 25.60 4.52
N PHE A 72 -14.99 26.56 3.98
CA PHE A 72 -13.65 26.34 3.45
C PHE A 72 -12.67 25.84 4.54
N ASP A 73 -12.65 26.51 5.72
CA ASP A 73 -11.82 26.08 6.85
C ASP A 73 -12.18 24.66 7.33
N TYR A 74 -13.46 24.33 7.37
CA TYR A 74 -13.91 22.98 7.69
C TYR A 74 -13.41 21.94 6.67
N LEU A 75 -13.51 22.24 5.36
CA LEU A 75 -13.05 21.33 4.31
C LEU A 75 -11.54 21.10 4.38
N LEU A 76 -10.76 22.13 4.68
CA LEU A 76 -9.31 21.99 4.87
C LEU A 76 -8.99 21.06 6.03
N LYS A 77 -9.66 21.22 7.18
CA LYS A 77 -9.47 20.35 8.35
C LYS A 77 -9.85 18.89 8.08
N VAL A 78 -10.93 18.66 7.32
CA VAL A 78 -11.33 17.32 6.89
C VAL A 78 -10.29 16.70 5.97
N ARG A 79 -9.79 17.49 5.00
CA ARG A 79 -8.73 17.05 4.08
C ARG A 79 -7.46 16.63 4.83
N ASP A 80 -7.00 17.46 5.76
CA ASP A 80 -5.77 17.17 6.50
C ASP A 80 -5.92 15.91 7.37
N ARG A 81 -7.09 15.72 7.98
CA ARG A 81 -7.40 14.51 8.74
C ARG A 81 -7.42 13.26 7.86
N ASN A 82 -8.02 13.35 6.67
CA ASN A 82 -8.07 12.24 5.72
C ASN A 82 -6.66 11.90 5.21
N ALA A 83 -5.82 12.89 4.92
CA ALA A 83 -4.45 12.66 4.50
C ALA A 83 -3.63 11.89 5.55
N GLN A 84 -3.81 12.19 6.84
CA GLN A 84 -3.16 11.44 7.92
C GLN A 84 -3.62 9.97 7.97
N HIS A 85 -4.92 9.72 7.80
CA HIS A 85 -5.45 8.35 7.74
C HIS A 85 -4.95 7.57 6.52
N GLU A 86 -4.83 8.22 5.37
CA GLU A 86 -4.26 7.59 4.17
C GLU A 86 -2.82 7.12 4.42
N VAL A 87 -1.98 7.96 5.00
CA VAL A 87 -0.59 7.61 5.31
C VAL A 87 -0.53 6.39 6.23
N GLN A 88 -1.36 6.34 7.27
CA GLN A 88 -1.41 5.20 8.20
C GLN A 88 -1.85 3.90 7.49
N LEU A 89 -2.84 3.99 6.60
CA LEU A 89 -3.29 2.84 5.83
C LEU A 89 -2.22 2.34 4.86
N PHE A 90 -1.47 3.23 4.22
CA PHE A 90 -0.35 2.87 3.36
C PHE A 90 0.77 2.18 4.15
N GLU A 91 1.17 2.71 5.31
CA GLU A 91 2.16 2.06 6.18
C GLU A 91 1.71 0.64 6.59
N LEU A 92 0.44 0.49 6.96
CA LEU A 92 -0.13 -0.80 7.34
C LEU A 92 -0.14 -1.79 6.18
N GLN A 93 -0.54 -1.34 5.00
CA GLN A 93 -0.57 -2.16 3.78
C GLN A 93 0.85 -2.56 3.36
N ASP A 94 1.80 -1.64 3.42
CA ASP A 94 3.21 -1.90 3.10
C ASP A 94 3.81 -2.93 4.08
N ALA A 95 3.53 -2.79 5.37
CA ALA A 95 3.95 -3.73 6.40
C ALA A 95 3.39 -5.13 6.12
N TYR A 96 2.07 -5.24 5.86
CA TYR A 96 1.42 -6.50 5.51
C TYR A 96 2.08 -7.15 4.28
N GLN A 97 2.27 -6.39 3.21
CA GLN A 97 2.87 -6.87 1.96
C GLN A 97 4.34 -7.28 2.14
N GLN A 98 5.09 -6.55 2.97
CA GLN A 98 6.48 -6.90 3.26
C GLN A 98 6.56 -8.21 4.04
N ILE A 99 5.72 -8.39 5.07
CA ILE A 99 5.68 -9.64 5.83
C ILE A 99 5.23 -10.80 4.92
N LEU A 100 4.23 -10.57 4.07
CA LEU A 100 3.77 -11.58 3.11
C LEU A 100 4.90 -12.00 2.16
N ARG A 101 5.63 -11.06 1.59
CA ARG A 101 6.78 -11.36 0.72
C ARG A 101 7.85 -12.17 1.45
N ASP A 102 8.17 -11.77 2.67
CA ASP A 102 9.19 -12.47 3.46
C ASP A 102 8.74 -13.88 3.85
N THR A 103 7.48 -14.06 4.25
CA THR A 103 6.95 -15.38 4.63
C THR A 103 6.84 -16.35 3.46
N LEU A 104 6.51 -15.86 2.25
CA LEU A 104 6.49 -16.67 1.04
C LEU A 104 7.89 -17.17 0.61
N GLN A 105 8.93 -16.52 1.09
CA GLN A 105 10.33 -16.83 0.75
C GLN A 105 11.04 -17.60 1.88
N ILE A 106 10.36 -17.97 2.95
CA ILE A 106 10.93 -18.76 4.04
C ILE A 106 11.42 -20.12 3.50
N ILE A 107 12.62 -20.51 3.93
CA ILE A 107 13.24 -21.76 3.53
C ILE A 107 13.67 -22.57 4.76
N PRO A 108 13.66 -23.91 4.68
CA PRO A 108 14.04 -24.80 5.76
C PRO A 108 15.58 -24.93 5.88
N LEU A 109 16.29 -23.80 6.01
CA LEU A 109 17.73 -23.77 6.21
C LEU A 109 18.07 -23.16 7.56
N SER A 110 18.82 -23.91 8.36
CA SER A 110 19.41 -23.42 9.60
C SER A 110 20.41 -22.30 9.32
N ALA A 111 20.55 -21.38 10.26
CA ALA A 111 21.56 -20.34 10.22
C ALA A 111 22.68 -20.62 11.23
N ASN A 112 23.84 -20.00 11.05
CA ASN A 112 24.93 -20.01 12.02
C ASN A 112 25.17 -18.57 12.50
N GLN A 113 24.96 -18.32 13.76
CA GLN A 113 25.19 -17.01 14.36
C GLN A 113 26.26 -17.12 15.44
N GLY A 114 27.43 -16.56 15.17
CA GLY A 114 28.55 -16.57 16.10
C GLY A 114 29.03 -17.99 16.49
N GLY A 115 28.94 -18.97 15.59
CA GLY A 115 29.30 -20.36 15.85
C GLY A 115 28.16 -21.20 16.42
N GLN A 116 27.01 -20.63 16.71
CA GLN A 116 25.84 -21.38 17.19
C GLN A 116 24.87 -21.64 16.05
N LEU A 117 24.45 -22.90 15.92
CA LEU A 117 23.43 -23.29 14.96
C LEU A 117 22.05 -22.80 15.44
N ARG A 118 21.34 -22.09 14.57
CA ARG A 118 20.00 -21.54 14.83
C ARG A 118 18.97 -22.20 13.92
N PRO A 119 17.74 -22.42 14.40
CA PRO A 119 16.68 -23.00 13.60
C PRO A 119 16.35 -22.15 12.36
N ALA A 120 15.80 -22.81 11.33
CA ALA A 120 15.30 -22.15 10.13
C ALA A 120 14.25 -21.07 10.45
N LEU A 121 13.41 -21.35 11.45
CA LEU A 121 12.47 -20.40 12.06
C LEU A 121 12.55 -20.53 13.58
N GLU A 122 12.61 -19.40 14.27
CA GLU A 122 12.67 -19.32 15.73
C GLU A 122 11.76 -18.18 16.19
N LEU A 123 10.88 -18.47 17.13
CA LEU A 123 10.08 -17.48 17.85
C LEU A 123 10.40 -17.61 19.34
N ASP A 124 10.98 -16.58 19.91
CA ASP A 124 11.24 -16.48 21.33
C ASP A 124 11.06 -15.02 21.80
N ASN A 125 10.42 -14.83 22.96
CA ASN A 125 10.19 -13.50 23.54
C ASN A 125 9.59 -12.47 22.56
N GLN A 126 8.61 -12.87 21.74
CA GLN A 126 7.96 -12.04 20.73
C GLN A 126 8.90 -11.53 19.63
N VAL A 127 10.09 -12.13 19.49
CA VAL A 127 11.03 -11.89 18.40
C VAL A 127 11.00 -13.09 17.46
N LEU A 128 10.68 -12.83 16.19
CA LEU A 128 10.63 -13.84 15.15
C LEU A 128 11.87 -13.76 14.28
N HIS A 129 12.60 -14.85 14.19
CA HIS A 129 13.74 -15.02 13.28
C HIS A 129 13.44 -16.11 12.26
N PHE A 130 13.83 -15.91 11.01
CA PHE A 130 13.74 -16.96 9.99
C PHE A 130 14.73 -16.78 8.86
N SER A 131 15.05 -17.88 8.20
CA SER A 131 15.87 -17.91 7.01
C SER A 131 15.00 -17.79 5.78
N LYS A 132 15.39 -16.94 4.83
CA LYS A 132 14.68 -16.77 3.56
C LYS A 132 15.61 -16.80 2.36
N ALA A 133 15.05 -17.16 1.21
CA ALA A 133 15.66 -17.08 -0.10
C ALA A 133 15.20 -15.80 -0.84
N GLY A 134 15.54 -15.70 -2.11
CA GLY A 134 15.01 -14.66 -3.00
C GLY A 134 15.89 -13.44 -3.16
N VAL A 135 17.11 -13.47 -2.65
CA VAL A 135 18.11 -12.45 -2.96
C VAL A 135 18.61 -12.67 -4.39
N THR A 136 18.54 -11.64 -5.19
CA THR A 136 19.08 -11.66 -6.57
C THR A 136 20.39 -10.90 -6.61
N ASP A 137 21.38 -11.47 -7.30
CA ASP A 137 22.68 -10.83 -7.56
C ASP A 137 22.90 -10.66 -9.09
N PRO A 138 22.19 -9.70 -9.72
CA PRO A 138 22.22 -9.54 -11.17
C PRO A 138 23.60 -9.09 -11.67
N LEU A 139 24.39 -8.46 -10.82
CA LEU A 139 25.74 -7.98 -11.13
C LEU A 139 26.86 -8.97 -10.77
N LYS A 140 26.48 -10.15 -10.25
CA LYS A 140 27.41 -11.22 -9.82
C LYS A 140 28.48 -10.70 -8.84
N GLN A 141 28.05 -9.91 -7.85
CA GLN A 141 28.92 -9.33 -6.82
C GLN A 141 29.23 -10.31 -5.67
N GLY A 142 28.72 -11.53 -5.74
CA GLY A 142 28.94 -12.57 -4.75
C GLY A 142 28.00 -12.43 -3.54
N LEU A 143 26.83 -11.81 -3.70
CA LEU A 143 25.82 -11.72 -2.67
C LEU A 143 25.26 -13.11 -2.37
N SER A 144 25.05 -13.40 -1.07
CA SER A 144 24.40 -14.63 -0.65
C SER A 144 22.97 -14.68 -1.19
N PRO A 145 22.51 -15.79 -1.78
CA PRO A 145 21.12 -15.94 -2.21
C PRO A 145 20.14 -16.08 -1.02
N PHE A 146 20.67 -16.18 0.19
CA PHE A 146 19.91 -16.38 1.41
C PHE A 146 20.18 -15.27 2.40
N GLU A 147 19.14 -14.87 3.12
CA GLU A 147 19.15 -13.86 4.15
C GLU A 147 18.51 -14.41 5.43
N ARG A 148 18.87 -13.83 6.57
CA ARG A 148 18.12 -14.03 7.81
C ARG A 148 17.37 -12.76 8.15
N ILE A 149 16.10 -12.90 8.48
CA ILE A 149 15.20 -11.81 8.85
C ILE A 149 14.84 -11.95 10.32
N GLU A 150 14.72 -10.81 10.97
CA GLU A 150 14.24 -10.71 12.33
C GLU A 150 13.13 -9.65 12.38
N TYR A 151 11.99 -9.99 12.99
CA TYR A 151 10.94 -9.05 13.36
C TYR A 151 10.99 -8.81 14.85
N ARG A 152 11.13 -7.54 15.23
CA ARG A 152 11.21 -7.11 16.63
C ARG A 152 10.28 -5.94 16.88
N TYR A 153 9.45 -6.08 17.90
CA TYR A 153 8.61 -4.99 18.40
C TYR A 153 9.32 -4.25 19.54
N ASP A 154 9.30 -2.93 19.49
CA ASP A 154 9.77 -2.05 20.55
C ASP A 154 8.55 -1.35 21.19
N PRO A 155 8.15 -1.73 22.41
CA PRO A 155 6.99 -1.14 23.08
C PRO A 155 7.21 0.31 23.50
N ASP A 156 8.44 0.71 23.79
CA ASP A 156 8.75 2.08 24.22
C ASP A 156 8.63 3.06 23.05
N GLN A 157 9.09 2.67 21.87
CA GLN A 157 8.99 3.46 20.65
C GLN A 157 7.68 3.22 19.87
N LYS A 158 6.89 2.22 20.27
CA LYS A 158 5.67 1.76 19.57
C LYS A 158 5.93 1.47 18.09
N LYS A 159 7.04 0.78 17.80
CA LYS A 159 7.48 0.46 16.44
C LYS A 159 7.75 -1.02 16.27
N LEU A 160 7.36 -1.50 15.09
CA LEU A 160 7.77 -2.82 14.62
C LEU A 160 8.95 -2.64 13.66
N TYR A 161 10.05 -3.31 13.98
CA TYR A 161 11.27 -3.28 13.19
C TYR A 161 11.44 -4.57 12.39
N ARG A 162 11.97 -4.42 11.19
CA ARG A 162 12.48 -5.50 10.37
C ARG A 162 14.00 -5.36 10.29
N LEU A 163 14.71 -6.36 10.81
CA LEU A 163 16.16 -6.43 10.76
C LEU A 163 16.56 -7.50 9.75
N LYS A 164 17.53 -7.16 8.91
CA LYS A 164 18.00 -8.00 7.81
C LYS A 164 19.48 -8.27 7.97
N TYR A 165 19.86 -9.54 8.02
CA TYR A 165 21.22 -10.03 7.96
C TYR A 165 21.51 -10.52 6.54
N SER A 166 22.63 -10.11 5.97
CA SER A 166 22.96 -10.29 4.54
C SER A 166 23.26 -11.75 4.15
N ASN A 167 23.44 -12.64 5.13
CA ASN A 167 23.64 -14.05 4.90
C ASN A 167 23.20 -14.88 6.13
N LEU A 168 23.23 -16.23 6.02
CA LEU A 168 22.87 -17.13 7.12
C LEU A 168 24.03 -17.40 8.09
N ASN A 169 25.26 -17.07 7.69
CA ASN A 169 26.44 -17.25 8.53
C ASN A 169 26.94 -15.88 8.98
N THR A 170 26.48 -15.45 10.13
CA THR A 170 26.77 -14.12 10.69
C THR A 170 27.71 -14.24 11.89
N SER A 171 28.59 -13.27 12.04
CA SER A 171 29.36 -13.12 13.27
C SER A 171 28.53 -12.39 14.32
N ASN A 172 28.87 -12.56 15.60
CA ASN A 172 28.21 -11.82 16.70
C ASN A 172 28.43 -10.29 16.62
N ARG A 173 29.35 -9.84 15.76
CA ARG A 173 29.65 -8.42 15.57
C ARG A 173 28.95 -7.82 14.37
N GLU A 174 28.34 -8.62 13.54
CA GLU A 174 27.62 -8.14 12.36
C GLU A 174 26.33 -7.46 12.79
N GLN A 175 26.21 -6.19 12.42
CA GLN A 175 24.99 -5.43 12.67
C GLN A 175 24.02 -5.60 11.50
N PRO A 176 22.76 -5.97 11.76
CA PRO A 176 21.76 -6.08 10.71
C PRO A 176 21.35 -4.70 10.17
N LEU A 177 20.92 -4.68 8.93
CA LEU A 177 20.20 -3.52 8.40
C LEU A 177 18.83 -3.45 9.04
N SER A 178 18.59 -2.41 9.83
CA SER A 178 17.30 -2.17 10.49
C SER A 178 16.44 -1.21 9.69
N SER A 179 15.17 -1.55 9.53
CA SER A 179 14.15 -0.67 8.96
C SER A 179 12.90 -0.67 9.84
N THR A 180 12.28 0.48 10.02
CA THR A 180 10.95 0.56 10.64
C THR A 180 9.95 0.01 9.65
N LEU A 181 9.21 -1.01 10.06
CA LEU A 181 8.19 -1.66 9.24
C LEU A 181 6.82 -1.01 9.47
N LEU A 182 6.53 -0.67 10.72
CA LEU A 182 5.26 -0.05 11.10
C LEU A 182 5.47 0.83 12.33
N SER A 183 4.85 2.00 12.32
CA SER A 183 4.85 2.96 13.43
C SER A 183 3.50 2.97 14.14
N GLN A 184 3.45 3.59 15.34
CA GLN A 184 2.26 3.72 16.17
C GLN A 184 1.58 2.39 16.55
N VAL A 185 2.37 1.34 16.72
CA VAL A 185 1.90 0.03 17.18
C VAL A 185 1.71 0.07 18.69
N GLU A 186 0.48 -0.05 19.15
CA GLU A 186 0.12 0.01 20.57
C GLU A 186 0.26 -1.35 21.24
N GLN A 187 -0.11 -2.41 20.52
CA GLN A 187 0.01 -3.80 20.95
C GLN A 187 0.52 -4.65 19.80
N PHE A 188 1.35 -5.62 20.13
CA PHE A 188 1.89 -6.56 19.15
C PHE A 188 2.04 -7.93 19.79
N GLN A 189 1.51 -8.95 19.14
CA GLN A 189 1.70 -10.33 19.50
C GLN A 189 1.93 -11.16 18.25
N ILE A 190 2.94 -12.01 18.30
CA ILE A 190 3.24 -12.96 17.22
C ILE A 190 3.17 -14.37 17.76
N MET A 191 2.57 -15.25 16.99
CA MET A 191 2.36 -16.65 17.29
C MET A 191 2.70 -17.50 16.07
N VAL A 192 3.07 -18.72 16.32
CA VAL A 192 3.34 -19.72 15.30
C VAL A 192 2.18 -20.70 15.27
N LEU A 193 1.73 -21.05 14.08
CA LEU A 193 0.66 -22.02 13.86
C LEU A 193 1.30 -23.41 13.64
N THR A 194 1.18 -24.24 14.65
CA THR A 194 1.31 -25.69 14.56
C THR A 194 -0.13 -26.26 14.47
N PRO A 195 -0.50 -27.42 14.90
CA PRO A 195 -1.93 -27.70 15.08
C PRO A 195 -2.63 -26.73 16.04
N GLN A 196 -1.86 -26.11 16.96
CA GLN A 196 -2.31 -25.08 17.90
C GLN A 196 -1.47 -23.82 17.75
N GLU A 197 -1.96 -22.69 18.32
CA GLU A 197 -1.22 -21.43 18.39
C GLU A 197 -0.20 -21.51 19.52
N VAL A 198 1.08 -21.26 19.21
CA VAL A 198 2.16 -21.28 20.19
C VAL A 198 2.95 -19.98 20.13
N ILE A 199 3.39 -19.51 21.31
CA ILE A 199 4.15 -18.26 21.47
C ILE A 199 5.67 -18.47 21.46
N LYS A 200 6.10 -19.73 21.36
CA LYS A 200 7.51 -20.13 21.28
C LYS A 200 7.68 -21.23 20.26
N TRP A 201 8.69 -21.08 19.41
CA TRP A 201 9.07 -22.09 18.42
C TRP A 201 10.58 -22.15 18.25
N PRO A 202 11.23 -23.30 18.21
CA PRO A 202 10.67 -24.64 18.48
C PRO A 202 10.13 -24.80 19.92
N GLU A 203 9.09 -25.60 20.10
CA GLU A 203 8.47 -25.81 21.41
C GLU A 203 9.41 -26.57 22.39
N ILE A 204 10.29 -27.37 21.83
CA ILE A 204 11.25 -28.21 22.59
C ILE A 204 12.66 -27.79 22.18
N ASN A 205 13.58 -27.83 23.10
CA ASN A 205 14.99 -27.60 22.80
C ASN A 205 15.47 -28.62 21.76
N ILE A 206 16.04 -28.12 20.68
CA ILE A 206 16.54 -28.94 19.59
C ILE A 206 17.82 -29.65 20.03
N ASP A 207 17.89 -30.96 19.77
CA ASP A 207 19.11 -31.74 19.97
C ASP A 207 20.16 -31.33 18.92
N PRO A 208 21.34 -30.81 19.33
CA PRO A 208 22.38 -30.39 18.39
C PRO A 208 22.89 -31.52 17.48
N THR A 209 22.66 -32.77 17.85
CA THR A 209 23.07 -33.92 17.05
C THR A 209 22.12 -34.25 15.90
N LYS A 210 20.97 -33.57 15.84
CA LYS A 210 19.90 -33.80 14.85
C LYS A 210 19.71 -32.58 13.95
N PRO A 211 20.51 -32.38 12.92
CA PRO A 211 20.45 -31.20 12.08
C PRO A 211 19.11 -31.06 11.34
N GLU A 212 18.37 -32.13 11.15
CA GLU A 212 17.02 -32.08 10.54
C GLU A 212 15.99 -31.37 11.40
N GLU A 213 16.14 -31.37 12.73
CA GLU A 213 15.23 -30.65 13.62
C GLU A 213 15.35 -29.14 13.48
N PHE A 214 16.54 -28.64 13.15
CA PHE A 214 16.77 -27.20 12.88
C PHE A 214 16.10 -26.71 11.59
N ARG A 215 15.69 -27.62 10.71
CA ARG A 215 15.04 -27.28 9.42
C ARG A 215 13.52 -27.32 9.48
N LYS A 216 12.94 -27.78 10.60
CA LYS A 216 11.49 -27.86 10.75
C LYS A 216 10.87 -26.48 10.71
N LEU A 217 9.81 -26.35 9.90
CA LEU A 217 9.00 -25.14 9.80
C LEU A 217 7.59 -25.41 10.36
N PRO A 218 6.96 -24.43 10.98
CA PRO A 218 5.56 -24.51 11.39
C PRO A 218 4.63 -24.39 10.17
N LYS A 219 3.33 -24.57 10.36
CA LYS A 219 2.33 -24.44 9.28
C LYS A 219 2.06 -22.98 8.87
N GLY A 220 2.25 -22.06 9.81
CA GLY A 220 1.99 -20.64 9.56
C GLY A 220 2.45 -19.75 10.69
N ILE A 221 2.25 -18.47 10.48
CA ILE A 221 2.53 -17.40 11.43
C ILE A 221 1.26 -16.57 11.56
N LYS A 222 0.89 -16.25 12.78
CA LYS A 222 -0.22 -15.34 13.10
C LYS A 222 0.34 -14.12 13.83
N ILE A 223 -0.06 -12.94 13.37
CA ILE A 223 0.32 -11.66 13.96
C ILE A 223 -0.96 -10.94 14.36
N GLN A 224 -1.03 -10.54 15.61
CA GLN A 224 -2.08 -9.65 16.15
C GLN A 224 -1.42 -8.33 16.52
N LEU A 225 -2.00 -7.23 16.07
CA LEU A 225 -1.48 -5.90 16.36
C LEU A 225 -2.61 -4.88 16.47
N THR A 226 -2.38 -3.85 17.27
CA THR A 226 -3.29 -2.70 17.39
C THR A 226 -2.54 -1.45 16.94
N VAL A 227 -3.11 -0.74 15.97
CA VAL A 227 -2.57 0.51 15.41
C VAL A 227 -3.66 1.56 15.43
N ALA A 228 -3.39 2.72 16.04
CA ALA A 228 -4.34 3.81 16.18
C ALA A 228 -5.72 3.36 16.74
N GLY A 229 -5.71 2.47 17.75
CA GLY A 229 -6.90 1.94 18.39
C GLY A 229 -7.67 0.87 17.59
N VAL A 230 -7.20 0.49 16.39
CA VAL A 230 -7.82 -0.56 15.58
C VAL A 230 -6.99 -1.82 15.65
N SER A 231 -7.64 -2.95 15.96
CA SER A 231 -6.98 -4.26 16.04
C SER A 231 -7.03 -4.98 14.70
N TYR A 232 -5.89 -5.55 14.31
CA TYR A 232 -5.71 -6.32 13.09
C TYR A 232 -5.19 -7.71 13.43
N GLU A 233 -5.61 -8.69 12.62
CA GLU A 233 -5.12 -10.05 12.69
C GLU A 233 -4.67 -10.49 11.30
N TRP A 234 -3.40 -10.91 11.18
CA TRP A 234 -2.79 -11.37 9.95
C TRP A 234 -2.35 -12.82 10.10
N ILE A 235 -2.76 -13.64 9.15
CA ILE A 235 -2.40 -15.06 9.13
C ILE A 235 -1.66 -15.36 7.83
N TYR A 236 -0.45 -15.88 7.96
CA TYR A 236 0.40 -16.27 6.84
C TYR A 236 0.62 -17.78 6.89
N SER A 237 0.19 -18.49 5.83
CA SER A 237 0.50 -19.90 5.66
C SER A 237 1.92 -20.06 5.14
N LEU A 238 2.72 -20.86 5.80
CA LEU A 238 4.04 -21.24 5.30
C LEU A 238 3.87 -22.42 4.35
N ASN A 239 4.21 -22.21 3.09
CA ASN A 239 4.16 -23.25 2.08
C ASN A 239 5.27 -24.25 2.37
N GLN A 240 4.94 -25.29 3.11
CA GLN A 240 5.77 -26.48 3.19
C GLN A 240 5.57 -27.22 1.87
N GLY A 241 6.27 -26.76 0.81
CA GLY A 241 6.35 -27.56 -0.39
C GLY A 241 6.78 -28.96 0.03
N ASP A 242 5.95 -29.93 -0.24
CA ASP A 242 6.26 -31.35 -0.04
C ASP A 242 7.48 -31.68 -0.91
N LEU A 243 8.67 -31.43 -0.35
CA LEU A 243 9.95 -31.88 -0.90
C LEU A 243 10.14 -33.39 -0.65
N SER A 244 9.05 -34.12 -0.45
CA SER A 244 9.06 -35.54 -0.70
C SER A 244 9.23 -35.73 -2.20
N LEU A 245 10.46 -35.55 -2.68
CA LEU A 245 10.90 -36.15 -3.92
C LEU A 245 10.57 -37.63 -3.80
N SER A 246 9.43 -37.98 -4.43
CA SER A 246 9.08 -39.35 -4.69
C SER A 246 10.27 -40.01 -5.38
N ASN A 247 11.10 -40.64 -4.62
CA ASN A 247 12.13 -41.54 -5.10
C ASN A 247 11.44 -42.82 -5.57
N LYS A 248 10.58 -42.67 -6.63
CA LYS A 248 10.15 -43.81 -7.41
C LYS A 248 11.34 -44.25 -8.22
N GLY A 249 12.07 -45.18 -7.62
CA GLY A 249 13.08 -45.97 -8.29
C GLY A 249 12.52 -46.49 -9.61
N VAL A 250 13.24 -46.18 -10.66
CA VAL A 250 13.15 -46.90 -11.91
C VAL A 250 13.78 -48.25 -11.64
N GLY A 251 12.92 -49.26 -11.52
CA GLY A 251 13.31 -50.65 -11.61
C GLY A 251 13.34 -51.09 -13.06
#